data_db05c90b3da4b636037acfea1e900edc
#
_entry.id   db05c90b3da4b636037acfea1e900edc
#
_cell.length_a   1.000
_cell.length_b   1.000
_cell.length_c   1.000
_cell.angle_alpha   90.00
_cell.angle_beta   90.00
_cell.angle_gamma   90.00
#
_symmetry.space_group_name_H-M   'P 1'
#
loop_
_entity.id
_entity.type
_entity.pdbx_description
1 polymer ?
#
loop_
_entity_poly.entity_id
_entity_poly.type
_entity_poly.pdbx_seq_one_letter_code
_entity_poly.pdbx_strand_id
1 'polypeptide(L)'
;HRFMVALGGDNSITYSAATAVAATGLITFDAHYDLRDGVSNGSPVRRLIESGLSGKKVVQIGIADFSNSPEYAARARELGITVIHRSELRGTSLDQVWKRAVKVAGSRIHVDFDMDICDRSVVPACPAAAPGGISADEIRQFAFLAGASEEVVSVDITEIDVAKDSSDERTVRLAALVVLEVAARLSTRS
;
A
#
# COMPACT_ATOMS: atom_id res chain seq x y z
N HIS A 1 10.14 -8.51 19.05
CA HIS A 1 10.13 -7.52 17.94
C HIS A 1 8.94 -6.57 18.12
N ARG A 2 9.16 -5.28 17.91
CA ARG A 2 8.05 -4.31 17.91
C ARG A 2 7.59 -4.16 16.45
N PHE A 3 6.32 -4.43 16.20
CA PHE A 3 5.66 -4.19 14.92
C PHE A 3 4.78 -2.94 15.07
N MET A 4 4.80 -2.06 14.08
CA MET A 4 4.00 -0.82 14.11
C MET A 4 2.83 -0.95 13.14
N VAL A 5 1.64 -0.60 13.61
CA VAL A 5 0.47 -0.35 12.77
C VAL A 5 0.10 1.11 12.93
N ALA A 6 0.06 1.86 11.83
CA ALA A 6 -0.42 3.24 11.82
C ALA A 6 -1.79 3.29 11.14
N LEU A 7 -2.74 3.97 11.76
CA LEU A 7 -4.03 4.26 11.16
C LEU A 7 -4.02 5.74 10.80
N GLY A 8 -4.11 6.02 9.53
CA GLY A 8 -3.94 7.35 9.02
C GLY A 8 -5.22 8.05 8.60
N GLY A 9 -5.05 9.33 8.30
CA GLY A 9 -5.89 10.14 7.45
C GLY A 9 -5.47 9.92 6.00
N ASP A 10 -4.81 10.94 5.41
CA ASP A 10 -4.30 10.85 4.04
C ASP A 10 -2.95 10.11 3.95
N ASN A 11 -2.54 9.78 2.74
CA ASN A 11 -1.34 8.97 2.49
C ASN A 11 -0.01 9.68 2.81
N SER A 12 -0.02 10.94 3.24
CA SER A 12 1.21 11.64 3.66
C SER A 12 1.89 11.02 4.88
N ILE A 13 1.14 10.26 5.70
CA ILE A 13 1.69 9.60 6.90
C ILE A 13 2.67 8.48 6.55
N THR A 14 2.54 7.82 5.41
CA THR A 14 3.42 6.74 4.94
C THR A 14 4.89 7.15 4.96
N TYR A 15 5.19 8.40 4.59
CA TYR A 15 6.55 8.93 4.72
C TYR A 15 7.07 8.88 6.16
N SER A 16 6.26 9.35 7.11
CA SER A 16 6.66 9.40 8.52
C SER A 16 6.70 8.01 9.15
N ALA A 17 5.74 7.15 8.81
CA ALA A 17 5.65 5.79 9.32
C ALA A 17 6.86 4.94 8.87
N ALA A 18 7.17 4.93 7.57
CA ALA A 18 8.32 4.20 7.03
C ALA A 18 9.66 4.74 7.60
N THR A 19 9.79 6.06 7.75
CA THR A 19 10.98 6.69 8.33
C THR A 19 11.16 6.30 9.80
N ALA A 20 10.08 6.31 10.60
CA ALA A 20 10.12 6.00 12.02
C ALA A 20 10.62 4.58 12.32
N VAL A 21 10.34 3.63 11.43
CA VAL A 21 10.84 2.25 11.56
C VAL A 21 12.17 2.02 10.83
N ALA A 22 12.78 3.06 10.27
CA ALA A 22 13.98 2.96 9.44
C ALA A 22 13.81 1.86 8.34
N ALA A 23 12.72 1.92 7.60
CA ALA A 23 12.43 0.97 6.54
C ALA A 23 13.51 1.03 5.45
N THR A 24 13.94 -0.13 4.97
CA THR A 24 14.88 -0.27 3.85
C THR A 24 14.24 -0.81 2.59
N GLY A 25 12.96 -1.17 2.66
CA GLY A 25 12.09 -1.55 1.57
C GLY A 25 10.69 -1.01 1.76
N LEU A 26 9.98 -0.80 0.65
CA LEU A 26 8.62 -0.30 0.63
C LEU A 26 7.77 -1.14 -0.31
N ILE A 27 6.59 -1.53 0.14
CA ILE A 27 5.54 -2.09 -0.71
C ILE A 27 4.31 -1.21 -0.53
N THR A 28 3.81 -0.61 -1.59
CA THR A 28 2.54 0.14 -1.56
C THR A 28 1.46 -0.63 -2.30
N PHE A 29 0.29 -0.69 -1.71
CA PHE A 29 -0.96 -1.08 -2.33
C PHE A 29 -1.73 0.18 -2.64
N ASP A 30 -1.71 0.64 -3.88
CA ASP A 30 -2.15 1.97 -4.27
C ASP A 30 -2.56 2.00 -5.74
N ALA A 31 -3.59 2.77 -6.07
CA ALA A 31 -3.95 3.05 -7.45
C ALA A 31 -3.02 4.09 -8.11
N HIS A 32 -2.23 4.83 -7.30
CA HIS A 32 -1.39 5.95 -7.72
C HIS A 32 0.10 5.67 -7.51
N TYR A 33 0.95 6.45 -8.21
CA TYR A 33 2.41 6.34 -8.07
C TYR A 33 2.97 7.09 -6.88
N ASP A 34 2.28 8.08 -6.37
CA ASP A 34 2.73 8.93 -5.24
C ASP A 34 4.11 9.56 -5.43
N LEU A 35 4.32 10.01 -6.67
CA LEU A 35 5.55 10.63 -7.12
C LEU A 35 5.38 12.13 -7.45
N ARG A 36 4.33 12.78 -6.90
CA ARG A 36 4.07 14.22 -7.11
C ARG A 36 5.19 15.06 -6.53
N ASP A 37 5.42 16.22 -7.14
CA ASP A 37 6.35 17.22 -6.62
C ASP A 37 5.77 17.90 -5.36
N GLY A 38 6.64 18.43 -4.52
CA GLY A 38 6.27 19.07 -3.27
C GLY A 38 5.93 18.09 -2.15
N VAL A 39 5.28 18.58 -1.11
CA VAL A 39 4.83 17.79 0.05
C VAL A 39 3.31 17.71 0.02
N SER A 40 2.81 16.52 -0.20
CA SER A 40 1.37 16.23 -0.27
C SER A 40 1.10 14.76 0.02
N ASN A 41 -0.18 14.38 0.10
CA ASN A 41 -0.61 12.98 0.18
C ASN A 41 -0.18 12.16 -1.05
N GLY A 42 -0.02 12.77 -2.22
CA GLY A 42 0.47 12.11 -3.44
C GLY A 42 1.99 12.13 -3.62
N SER A 43 2.79 12.29 -2.56
CA SER A 43 4.25 12.37 -2.64
C SER A 43 5.05 11.51 -1.68
N PRO A 44 4.47 10.60 -0.85
CA PRO A 44 5.24 9.87 0.15
C PRO A 44 6.33 8.99 -0.46
N VAL A 45 6.06 8.31 -1.56
CA VAL A 45 7.04 7.44 -2.23
C VAL A 45 8.24 8.25 -2.73
N ARG A 46 8.01 9.37 -3.43
CA ARG A 46 9.08 10.24 -3.88
C ARG A 46 9.92 10.76 -2.70
N ARG A 47 9.27 11.24 -1.64
CA ARG A 47 9.95 11.79 -0.45
C ARG A 47 10.81 10.74 0.25
N LEU A 48 10.35 9.49 0.35
CA LEU A 48 11.15 8.40 0.90
C LEU A 48 12.41 8.15 0.07
N ILE A 49 12.29 8.17 -1.27
CA ILE A 49 13.45 7.99 -2.16
C ILE A 49 14.41 9.16 -2.02
N GLU A 50 13.94 10.40 -1.97
CA GLU A 50 14.77 11.57 -1.75
C GLU A 50 15.47 11.56 -0.38
N SER A 51 14.87 10.90 0.61
CA SER A 51 15.45 10.71 1.95
C SER A 51 16.39 9.50 2.04
N GLY A 52 16.67 8.82 0.93
CA GLY A 52 17.69 7.77 0.86
C GLY A 52 17.17 6.34 0.68
N LEU A 53 15.85 6.11 0.62
CA LEU A 53 15.32 4.80 0.24
C LEU A 53 15.64 4.53 -1.23
N SER A 54 16.22 3.37 -1.54
CA SER A 54 16.49 3.01 -2.93
C SER A 54 15.18 2.72 -3.68
N GLY A 55 14.94 3.40 -4.82
CA GLY A 55 13.79 3.12 -5.67
C GLY A 55 13.73 1.65 -6.14
N LYS A 56 14.88 0.98 -6.27
CA LYS A 56 14.96 -0.46 -6.58
C LYS A 56 14.45 -1.37 -5.45
N LYS A 57 14.17 -0.80 -4.28
CA LYS A 57 13.57 -1.47 -3.11
C LYS A 57 12.12 -1.06 -2.88
N VAL A 58 11.53 -0.38 -3.86
CA VAL A 58 10.13 0.02 -3.86
C VAL A 58 9.35 -0.86 -4.83
N VAL A 59 8.24 -1.39 -4.36
CA VAL A 59 7.26 -2.13 -5.18
C VAL A 59 5.91 -1.46 -5.02
N GLN A 60 5.30 -1.10 -6.13
CA GLN A 60 3.95 -0.53 -6.18
C GLN A 60 3.00 -1.55 -6.80
N ILE A 61 1.98 -1.93 -6.06
CA ILE A 61 1.00 -2.96 -6.45
C ILE A 61 -0.36 -2.32 -6.64
N GLY A 62 -0.95 -2.51 -7.80
CA GLY A 62 -2.32 -2.07 -8.07
C GLY A 62 -2.44 -0.79 -8.87
N ILE A 63 -1.33 -0.24 -9.35
CA ILE A 63 -1.35 0.99 -10.16
C ILE A 63 -2.44 0.91 -11.22
N ALA A 64 -3.39 1.85 -11.14
CA ALA A 64 -4.58 1.85 -11.96
C ALA A 64 -4.34 2.49 -13.33
N ASP A 65 -4.95 1.90 -14.35
CA ASP A 65 -5.00 2.50 -15.68
C ASP A 65 -5.84 3.80 -15.62
N PHE A 66 -5.41 4.83 -16.35
CA PHE A 66 -6.08 6.12 -16.50
C PHE A 66 -6.17 7.00 -15.22
N SER A 67 -5.61 6.56 -14.08
CA SER A 67 -5.56 7.34 -12.84
C SER A 67 -4.25 8.10 -12.67
N ASN A 68 -3.30 7.90 -13.57
CA ASN A 68 -1.94 8.42 -13.45
C ASN A 68 -1.46 9.08 -14.73
N SER A 69 -0.61 10.10 -14.60
CA SER A 69 0.01 10.72 -15.77
C SER A 69 1.17 9.89 -16.32
N PRO A 70 1.45 9.97 -17.65
CA PRO A 70 2.61 9.31 -18.25
C PRO A 70 3.95 9.74 -17.64
N GLU A 71 4.04 10.96 -17.13
CA GLU A 71 5.24 11.51 -16.48
C GLU A 71 5.56 10.74 -15.19
N TYR A 72 4.57 10.39 -14.37
CA TYR A 72 4.80 9.58 -13.17
C TYR A 72 5.19 8.16 -13.51
N ALA A 73 4.64 7.58 -14.57
CA ALA A 73 5.08 6.27 -15.07
C ALA A 73 6.54 6.30 -15.56
N ALA A 74 6.97 7.39 -16.22
CA ALA A 74 8.36 7.58 -16.63
C ALA A 74 9.27 7.73 -15.39
N ARG A 75 8.89 8.58 -14.44
CA ARG A 75 9.61 8.79 -13.18
C ARG A 75 9.78 7.49 -12.38
N ALA A 76 8.74 6.66 -12.28
CA ALA A 76 8.84 5.36 -11.61
C ALA A 76 9.90 4.46 -12.25
N ARG A 77 9.95 4.42 -13.59
CA ARG A 77 10.97 3.65 -14.35
C ARG A 77 12.38 4.20 -14.11
N GLU A 78 12.57 5.51 -14.16
CA GLU A 78 13.86 6.17 -13.93
C GLU A 78 14.39 5.91 -12.51
N LEU A 79 13.51 5.89 -11.52
CA LEU A 79 13.84 5.58 -10.13
C LEU A 79 14.07 4.08 -9.89
N GLY A 80 13.76 3.23 -10.87
CA GLY A 80 13.91 1.78 -10.78
C GLY A 80 12.85 1.10 -9.92
N ILE A 81 11.70 1.72 -9.72
CA ILE A 81 10.57 1.18 -8.97
C ILE A 81 9.99 -0.02 -9.72
N THR A 82 9.69 -1.10 -9.00
CA THR A 82 8.94 -2.22 -9.55
C THR A 82 7.46 -1.92 -9.48
N VAL A 83 6.81 -1.85 -10.63
CA VAL A 83 5.37 -1.59 -10.73
C VAL A 83 4.65 -2.87 -11.14
N ILE A 84 3.58 -3.18 -10.44
CA ILE A 84 2.63 -4.26 -10.74
C ILE A 84 1.28 -3.59 -10.98
N HIS A 85 0.88 -3.49 -12.24
CA HIS A 85 -0.36 -2.84 -12.61
C HIS A 85 -1.59 -3.63 -12.13
N ARG A 86 -2.70 -2.93 -11.93
CA ARG A 86 -4.00 -3.55 -11.57
C ARG A 86 -4.39 -4.65 -12.56
N SER A 87 -4.12 -4.47 -13.84
CA SER A 87 -4.40 -5.44 -14.89
C SER A 87 -3.61 -6.76 -14.72
N GLU A 88 -2.39 -6.72 -14.18
CA GLU A 88 -1.56 -7.90 -13.95
C GLU A 88 -2.11 -8.78 -12.81
N LEU A 89 -2.83 -8.20 -11.85
CA LEU A 89 -3.41 -8.96 -10.73
C LEU A 89 -4.50 -9.95 -11.19
N ARG A 90 -5.15 -9.70 -12.33
CA ARG A 90 -6.26 -10.52 -12.83
C ARG A 90 -5.89 -11.95 -13.22
N GLY A 91 -4.64 -12.25 -13.44
CA GLY A 91 -4.19 -13.57 -13.89
C GLY A 91 -3.08 -14.17 -13.05
N THR A 92 -2.70 -13.49 -11.97
CA THR A 92 -1.59 -13.89 -11.10
C THR A 92 -2.11 -14.16 -9.70
N SER A 93 -1.69 -15.25 -9.07
CA SER A 93 -2.09 -15.51 -7.68
C SER A 93 -1.49 -14.44 -6.76
N LEU A 94 -2.26 -14.01 -5.75
CA LEU A 94 -1.83 -12.98 -4.80
C LEU A 94 -0.55 -13.40 -4.05
N ASP A 95 -0.41 -14.69 -3.75
CA ASP A 95 0.80 -15.25 -3.13
C ASP A 95 2.05 -15.07 -4.03
N GLN A 96 1.92 -15.26 -5.35
CA GLN A 96 3.02 -15.03 -6.29
C GLN A 96 3.38 -13.55 -6.41
N VAL A 97 2.38 -12.66 -6.43
CA VAL A 97 2.57 -11.21 -6.41
C VAL A 97 3.32 -10.81 -5.14
N TRP A 98 2.85 -11.28 -3.98
CA TRP A 98 3.45 -11.00 -2.68
C TRP A 98 4.91 -11.47 -2.60
N LYS A 99 5.19 -12.73 -2.97
CA LYS A 99 6.56 -13.28 -2.99
C LYS A 99 7.50 -12.48 -3.88
N ARG A 100 7.01 -12.05 -5.06
CA ARG A 100 7.77 -11.16 -5.93
C ARG A 100 8.07 -9.83 -5.26
N ALA A 101 7.08 -9.22 -4.60
CA ALA A 101 7.22 -7.94 -3.93
C ALA A 101 8.22 -8.01 -2.77
N VAL A 102 8.11 -8.98 -1.88
CA VAL A 102 9.04 -9.18 -0.76
C VAL A 102 10.47 -9.41 -1.26
N LYS A 103 10.65 -10.24 -2.30
CA LYS A 103 11.97 -10.47 -2.90
C LYS A 103 12.64 -9.19 -3.39
N VAL A 104 11.88 -8.26 -3.96
CA VAL A 104 12.38 -6.96 -4.44
C VAL A 104 12.65 -6.02 -3.28
N ALA A 105 11.67 -5.84 -2.40
CA ALA A 105 11.76 -4.92 -1.27
C ALA A 105 12.85 -5.33 -0.27
N GLY A 106 13.05 -6.64 -0.05
CA GLY A 106 14.14 -7.19 0.75
C GLY A 106 13.79 -7.34 2.22
N SER A 107 14.42 -6.59 3.10
CA SER A 107 14.21 -6.69 4.56
C SER A 107 13.76 -5.34 5.13
N ARG A 108 13.24 -5.35 6.36
CA ARG A 108 12.71 -4.14 7.04
C ARG A 108 11.74 -3.37 6.17
N ILE A 109 10.71 -4.09 5.71
CA ILE A 109 9.73 -3.58 4.77
C ILE A 109 8.65 -2.80 5.54
N HIS A 110 8.36 -1.59 5.10
CA HIS A 110 7.10 -0.91 5.40
C HIS A 110 6.08 -1.26 4.32
N VAL A 111 4.87 -1.59 4.73
CA VAL A 111 3.76 -1.85 3.80
C VAL A 111 2.70 -0.78 3.99
N ASP A 112 2.41 -0.07 2.93
CA ASP A 112 1.34 0.91 2.86
C ASP A 112 0.11 0.28 2.20
N PHE A 113 -1.02 0.37 2.89
CA PHE A 113 -2.33 0.02 2.38
C PHE A 113 -3.12 1.31 2.12
N ASP A 114 -2.86 1.95 0.96
CA ASP A 114 -3.76 2.98 0.47
C ASP A 114 -5.06 2.33 0.00
N MET A 115 -6.15 2.69 0.66
CA MET A 115 -7.44 2.02 0.43
C MET A 115 -8.03 2.34 -0.93
N ASP A 116 -7.48 3.31 -1.68
CA ASP A 116 -7.94 3.63 -3.03
C ASP A 116 -7.57 2.58 -4.09
N ILE A 117 -6.69 1.63 -3.74
CA ILE A 117 -6.47 0.43 -4.57
C ILE A 117 -7.74 -0.40 -4.71
N CYS A 118 -8.64 -0.35 -3.72
CA CYS A 118 -9.89 -1.10 -3.72
C CYS A 118 -10.90 -0.47 -4.67
N ASP A 119 -11.82 -1.31 -5.17
CA ASP A 119 -12.95 -0.82 -5.97
C ASP A 119 -13.80 0.20 -5.18
N ARG A 120 -14.23 1.26 -5.85
CA ARG A 120 -15.06 2.31 -5.25
C ARG A 120 -16.31 1.79 -4.54
N SER A 121 -16.90 0.70 -5.02
CA SER A 121 -18.07 0.08 -4.40
C SER A 121 -17.73 -0.60 -3.07
N VAL A 122 -16.47 -0.99 -2.88
CA VAL A 122 -15.95 -1.61 -1.66
C VAL A 122 -15.60 -0.55 -0.62
N VAL A 123 -14.99 0.58 -1.05
CA VAL A 123 -14.48 1.64 -0.17
C VAL A 123 -15.08 3.02 -0.50
N PRO A 124 -16.38 3.23 -0.26
CA PRO A 124 -17.02 4.50 -0.58
C PRO A 124 -16.45 5.69 0.19
N ALA A 125 -15.84 5.48 1.35
CA ALA A 125 -15.18 6.51 2.15
C ALA A 125 -13.79 6.90 1.65
N CYS A 126 -13.25 6.22 0.63
CA CYS A 126 -11.95 6.58 0.08
C CYS A 126 -12.12 7.57 -1.09
N PRO A 127 -11.68 8.84 -0.97
CA PRO A 127 -11.99 9.88 -1.96
C PRO A 127 -11.50 9.56 -3.37
N ALA A 128 -10.31 9.00 -3.48
CA ALA A 128 -9.63 8.73 -4.75
C ALA A 128 -9.94 7.36 -5.36
N ALA A 129 -10.63 6.47 -4.64
CA ALA A 129 -11.00 5.15 -5.15
C ALA A 129 -11.85 5.24 -6.43
N ALA A 130 -11.53 4.42 -7.42
CA ALA A 130 -12.20 4.37 -8.71
C ALA A 130 -12.82 2.98 -8.96
N PRO A 131 -13.78 2.86 -9.89
CA PRO A 131 -14.27 1.55 -10.34
C PRO A 131 -13.15 0.71 -10.96
N GLY A 132 -13.14 -0.60 -10.70
CA GLY A 132 -12.16 -1.54 -11.23
C GLY A 132 -10.97 -1.83 -10.32
N GLY A 133 -11.00 -1.35 -9.08
CA GLY A 133 -10.03 -1.70 -8.03
C GLY A 133 -10.11 -3.17 -7.58
N ILE A 134 -9.31 -3.54 -6.59
CA ILE A 134 -9.35 -4.89 -6.01
C ILE A 134 -10.56 -5.06 -5.09
N SER A 135 -10.90 -6.32 -4.82
CA SER A 135 -11.99 -6.67 -3.91
C SER A 135 -11.57 -6.58 -2.44
N ALA A 136 -12.58 -6.59 -1.55
CA ALA A 136 -12.35 -6.70 -0.11
C ALA A 136 -11.60 -7.98 0.28
N ASP A 137 -11.82 -9.06 -0.43
CA ASP A 137 -11.14 -10.33 -0.17
C ASP A 137 -9.65 -10.27 -0.56
N GLU A 138 -9.34 -9.68 -1.71
CA GLU A 138 -7.95 -9.53 -2.17
C GLU A 138 -7.11 -8.68 -1.22
N ILE A 139 -7.62 -7.52 -0.75
CA ILE A 139 -6.85 -6.68 0.19
C ILE A 139 -6.64 -7.37 1.53
N ARG A 140 -7.63 -8.12 2.04
CA ARG A 140 -7.50 -8.92 3.25
C ARG A 140 -6.47 -10.03 3.11
N GLN A 141 -6.42 -10.71 1.96
CA GLN A 141 -5.39 -11.72 1.69
C GLN A 141 -3.99 -11.10 1.68
N PHE A 142 -3.80 -9.92 1.08
CA PHE A 142 -2.52 -9.22 1.14
C PHE A 142 -2.15 -8.81 2.58
N ALA A 143 -3.10 -8.34 3.37
CA ALA A 143 -2.87 -8.03 4.79
C ALA A 143 -2.44 -9.26 5.60
N PHE A 144 -3.07 -10.40 5.35
CA PHE A 144 -2.70 -11.68 5.94
C PHE A 144 -1.26 -12.07 5.56
N LEU A 145 -0.88 -11.94 4.30
CA LEU A 145 0.49 -12.22 3.82
C LEU A 145 1.51 -11.25 4.43
N ALA A 146 1.16 -9.96 4.53
CA ALA A 146 2.01 -8.96 5.18
C ALA A 146 2.23 -9.28 6.66
N GLY A 147 1.16 -9.65 7.38
CA GLY A 147 1.25 -10.09 8.76
C GLY A 147 2.12 -11.34 8.96
N ALA A 148 2.15 -12.25 7.98
CA ALA A 148 2.94 -13.47 8.05
C ALA A 148 4.45 -13.28 7.74
N SER A 149 4.81 -12.24 7.00
CA SER A 149 6.18 -12.05 6.50
C SER A 149 7.08 -11.40 7.53
N GLU A 150 8.13 -12.08 7.94
CA GLU A 150 9.09 -11.59 8.96
C GLU A 150 9.85 -10.34 8.52
N GLU A 151 9.99 -10.13 7.22
CA GLU A 151 10.63 -8.96 6.61
C GLU A 151 9.81 -7.68 6.83
N VAL A 152 8.50 -7.79 7.03
CA VAL A 152 7.61 -6.63 7.27
C VAL A 152 7.70 -6.21 8.73
N VAL A 153 8.06 -4.96 8.96
CA VAL A 153 8.24 -4.38 10.30
C VAL A 153 7.15 -3.39 10.68
N SER A 154 6.39 -2.93 9.69
CA SER A 154 5.28 -1.99 9.91
C SER A 154 4.30 -2.00 8.75
N VAL A 155 3.09 -1.59 9.06
CA VAL A 155 2.04 -1.28 8.08
C VAL A 155 1.38 0.04 8.42
N ASP A 156 0.84 0.72 7.42
CA ASP A 156 -0.17 1.74 7.62
C ASP A 156 -1.41 1.46 6.77
N ILE A 157 -2.49 2.17 7.09
CA ILE A 157 -3.76 2.11 6.36
C ILE A 157 -4.21 3.56 6.19
N THR A 158 -4.40 4.00 4.95
CA THR A 158 -4.56 5.40 4.59
C THR A 158 -5.77 5.66 3.68
N GLU A 159 -6.03 6.93 3.42
CA GLU A 159 -7.03 7.47 2.49
C GLU A 159 -8.49 7.12 2.84
N ILE A 160 -8.84 7.10 4.13
CA ILE A 160 -10.22 6.90 4.59
C ILE A 160 -10.77 8.19 5.21
N ASP A 161 -11.76 8.81 4.55
CA ASP A 161 -12.57 9.87 5.13
C ASP A 161 -13.83 9.25 5.76
N VAL A 162 -13.72 8.92 7.05
CA VAL A 162 -14.79 8.21 7.78
C VAL A 162 -16.12 8.95 7.76
N ALA A 163 -16.12 10.28 7.62
CA ALA A 163 -17.33 11.08 7.54
C ALA A 163 -18.11 10.87 6.22
N LYS A 164 -17.47 10.28 5.23
CA LYS A 164 -18.04 9.97 3.91
C LYS A 164 -18.35 8.49 3.70
N ASP A 165 -18.22 7.67 4.73
CA ASP A 165 -18.54 6.25 4.59
C ASP A 165 -20.05 6.04 4.39
N SER A 166 -20.40 4.92 3.81
CA SER A 166 -21.78 4.50 3.66
C SER A 166 -22.42 4.19 5.03
N SER A 167 -23.73 4.19 5.09
CA SER A 167 -24.47 3.95 6.34
C SER A 167 -24.19 2.60 7.01
N ASP A 168 -23.62 1.65 6.28
CA ASP A 168 -23.18 0.34 6.79
C ASP A 168 -21.70 0.33 7.20
N GLU A 169 -21.00 1.47 7.12
CA GLU A 169 -19.61 1.67 7.54
C GLU A 169 -18.63 0.68 6.89
N ARG A 170 -18.91 0.27 5.63
CA ARG A 170 -18.17 -0.83 5.00
C ARG A 170 -16.68 -0.56 4.82
N THR A 171 -16.27 0.68 4.60
CA THR A 171 -14.86 1.04 4.47
C THR A 171 -14.14 0.91 5.82
N VAL A 172 -14.72 1.45 6.88
CA VAL A 172 -14.17 1.36 8.25
C VAL A 172 -14.09 -0.10 8.70
N ARG A 173 -15.15 -0.89 8.42
CA ARG A 173 -15.17 -2.32 8.72
C ARG A 173 -14.09 -3.09 7.96
N LEU A 174 -13.87 -2.76 6.69
CA LEU A 174 -12.80 -3.39 5.91
C LEU A 174 -11.42 -3.02 6.47
N ALA A 175 -11.18 -1.75 6.80
CA ALA A 175 -9.92 -1.34 7.43
C ALA A 175 -9.67 -2.09 8.75
N ALA A 176 -10.71 -2.26 9.59
CA ALA A 176 -10.62 -3.06 10.80
C ALA A 176 -10.24 -4.52 10.50
N LEU A 177 -10.80 -5.12 9.45
CA LEU A 177 -10.44 -6.48 9.03
C LEU A 177 -9.00 -6.56 8.52
N VAL A 178 -8.51 -5.57 7.79
CA VAL A 178 -7.10 -5.49 7.37
C VAL A 178 -6.17 -5.50 8.59
N VAL A 179 -6.47 -4.70 9.62
CA VAL A 179 -5.71 -4.73 10.90
C VAL A 179 -5.74 -6.11 11.55
N LEU A 180 -6.92 -6.73 11.60
CA LEU A 180 -7.09 -8.05 12.23
C LEU A 180 -6.35 -9.16 11.47
N GLU A 181 -6.33 -9.13 10.13
CA GLU A 181 -5.56 -10.09 9.31
C GLU A 181 -4.04 -9.96 9.59
N VAL A 182 -3.52 -8.73 9.62
CA VAL A 182 -2.12 -8.50 10.00
C VAL A 182 -1.85 -9.01 11.42
N ALA A 183 -2.67 -8.64 12.40
CA ALA A 183 -2.47 -8.99 13.81
C ALA A 183 -2.55 -10.51 14.05
N ALA A 184 -3.50 -11.19 13.43
CA ALA A 184 -3.67 -12.63 13.54
C ALA A 184 -2.40 -13.39 13.12
N ARG A 185 -1.71 -12.90 12.09
CA ARG A 185 -0.49 -13.56 11.59
C ARG A 185 0.78 -13.15 12.33
N LEU A 186 0.83 -11.95 12.89
CA LEU A 186 1.94 -11.54 13.76
C LEU A 186 2.12 -12.49 14.94
N SER A 187 1.03 -13.03 15.50
CA SER A 187 1.08 -13.96 16.62
C SER A 187 1.68 -15.33 16.27
N THR A 188 1.82 -15.63 14.98
CA THR A 188 2.34 -16.91 14.47
C THR A 188 3.76 -16.80 13.91
N ARG A 189 4.39 -15.61 13.96
CA ARG A 189 5.80 -15.43 13.62
C ARG A 189 6.69 -16.12 14.66
N SER A 190 7.76 -16.74 14.21
CA SER A 190 8.77 -17.44 15.04
C SER A 190 9.73 -16.48 15.73
#